data_7a184dafab411118917ec4cb40d262da
#
_entry.id   7a184dafab411118917ec4cb40d262da
#
_cell.length_a   1.000
_cell.length_b   1.000
_cell.length_c   1.000
_cell.angle_alpha   90.00
_cell.angle_beta   90.00
_cell.angle_gamma   90.00
#
_symmetry.space_group_name_H-M   'P 1'
#
loop_
_entity.id
_entity.type
_entity.pdbx_description
1 polymer ?
#
loop_
_entity_poly.entity_id
_entity_poly.type
_entity_poly.pdbx_seq_one_letter_code
_entity_poly.pdbx_strand_id
1 'polypeptide(L)'
;MTEGTYLDSILSYHRERAKNDLRSLDQLLKEISSKEKTGPSFQEKILAEKGLSVIAEIKRRSPSKGELKGNLDAVELAQAYERAGAACVSVLTDYKHFGGSKEDLLNVRRSVKVPILRKDFTVDLRDICDA
;
A
#
# COMPACT_ATOMS: atom_id res chain seq x y z
N MET A 1 29.64 2.88 16.84
CA MET A 1 28.56 3.42 15.97
C MET A 1 27.76 2.23 15.47
N THR A 2 26.54 2.11 15.90
CA THR A 2 25.65 1.05 15.40
C THR A 2 25.33 1.39 13.92
N GLU A 3 25.75 0.54 13.00
CA GLU A 3 25.31 0.64 11.60
C GLU A 3 23.77 0.65 11.58
N GLY A 4 23.19 1.69 10.97
CA GLY A 4 21.74 1.81 10.85
C GLY A 4 21.16 0.64 10.05
N THR A 5 20.00 0.16 10.45
CA THR A 5 19.29 -0.91 9.75
C THR A 5 18.71 -0.41 8.41
N TYR A 6 18.30 -1.32 7.52
CA TYR A 6 17.54 -0.95 6.32
C TYR A 6 16.32 -0.11 6.67
N LEU A 7 15.65 -0.41 7.78
CA LEU A 7 14.49 0.33 8.24
C LEU A 7 14.83 1.78 8.59
N ASP A 8 15.99 2.03 9.24
CA ASP A 8 16.41 3.39 9.60
C ASP A 8 16.61 4.26 8.37
N SER A 9 17.22 3.71 7.32
CA SER A 9 17.42 4.42 6.06
C SER A 9 16.10 4.71 5.33
N ILE A 10 15.17 3.77 5.33
CA ILE A 10 13.83 3.93 4.75
C ILE A 10 13.04 4.99 5.51
N LEU A 11 13.01 4.93 6.83
CA LEU A 11 12.30 5.91 7.67
C LEU A 11 12.90 7.31 7.52
N SER A 12 14.22 7.43 7.44
CA SER A 12 14.89 8.71 7.19
C SER A 12 14.46 9.32 5.86
N TYR A 13 14.41 8.52 4.80
CA TYR A 13 13.91 8.95 3.50
C TYR A 13 12.46 9.43 3.55
N HIS A 14 11.56 8.66 4.16
CA HIS A 14 10.14 9.02 4.24
C HIS A 14 9.90 10.24 5.12
N ARG A 15 10.64 10.41 6.22
CA ARG A 15 10.57 11.59 7.08
C ARG A 15 11.05 12.85 6.35
N GLU A 16 12.11 12.75 5.55
CA GLU A 16 12.59 13.87 4.74
C GLU A 16 11.58 14.22 3.63
N ARG A 17 11.00 13.23 2.96
CA ARG A 17 9.90 13.44 2.02
C ARG A 17 8.73 14.17 2.68
N ALA A 18 8.33 13.76 3.89
CA ALA A 18 7.22 14.37 4.62
C ALA A 18 7.50 15.83 5.00
N LYS A 19 8.73 16.18 5.37
CA LYS A 19 9.12 17.58 5.65
C LYS A 19 9.00 18.48 4.40
N ASN A 20 9.24 17.92 3.23
CA ASN A 20 9.20 18.63 1.96
C ASN A 20 7.80 18.60 1.31
N ASP A 21 6.81 17.99 1.94
CA ASP A 21 5.42 17.98 1.47
C ASP A 21 4.71 19.29 1.85
N LEU A 22 4.53 20.16 0.87
CA LEU A 22 3.94 21.50 1.04
C LEU A 22 2.41 21.48 0.99
N ARG A 23 1.76 20.33 0.85
CA ARG A 23 0.29 20.25 0.83
C ARG A 23 -0.28 20.63 2.18
N SER A 24 -1.37 21.38 2.19
CA SER A 24 -2.09 21.73 3.42
C SER A 24 -2.78 20.50 4.01
N LEU A 25 -2.42 20.12 5.24
CA LEU A 25 -3.07 19.03 5.95
C LEU A 25 -4.56 19.32 6.18
N ASP A 26 -4.91 20.56 6.55
CA ASP A 26 -6.30 20.97 6.80
C ASP A 26 -7.16 20.81 5.54
N GLN A 27 -6.59 21.16 4.37
CA GLN A 27 -7.29 20.99 3.10
C GLN A 27 -7.50 19.49 2.79
N LEU A 28 -6.48 18.67 2.94
CA LEU A 28 -6.57 17.21 2.74
C LEU A 28 -7.60 16.57 3.68
N LEU A 29 -7.61 16.97 4.95
CA LEU A 29 -8.58 16.48 5.93
C LEU A 29 -10.03 16.87 5.56
N LYS A 30 -10.25 18.09 5.06
CA LYS A 30 -11.56 18.50 4.56
C LYS A 30 -12.00 17.68 3.34
N GLU A 31 -11.09 17.44 2.40
CA GLU A 31 -11.36 16.64 1.20
C GLU A 31 -11.75 15.20 1.55
N ILE A 32 -11.04 14.55 2.46
CA ILE A 32 -11.38 13.18 2.85
C ILE A 32 -12.64 13.10 3.72
N SER A 33 -12.90 14.12 4.56
CA SER A 33 -14.12 14.16 5.39
C SER A 33 -15.40 14.30 4.57
N SER A 34 -15.30 14.86 3.37
CA SER A 34 -16.43 15.00 2.44
C SER A 34 -16.68 13.73 1.60
N LYS A 35 -15.77 12.78 1.61
CA LYS A 35 -15.89 11.54 0.84
C LYS A 35 -16.64 10.47 1.62
N GLU A 36 -17.62 9.86 0.98
CA GLU A 36 -18.23 8.65 1.53
C GLU A 36 -17.22 7.48 1.50
N LYS A 37 -17.27 6.65 2.54
CA LYS A 37 -16.51 5.41 2.55
C LYS A 37 -17.08 4.47 1.48
N THR A 38 -16.35 4.29 0.41
CA THR A 38 -16.72 3.37 -0.66
C THR A 38 -15.82 2.16 -0.64
N GLY A 39 -16.39 0.98 -0.86
CA GLY A 39 -15.64 -0.26 -0.96
C GLY A 39 -15.79 -1.17 0.26
N PRO A 40 -15.29 -2.40 0.15
CA PRO A 40 -15.44 -3.43 1.17
C PRO A 40 -14.57 -3.13 2.39
N SER A 41 -15.09 -3.45 3.57
CA SER A 41 -14.35 -3.34 4.83
C SER A 41 -13.24 -4.40 4.89
N PHE A 42 -12.01 -3.96 5.12
CA PHE A 42 -10.84 -4.83 5.26
C PHE A 42 -11.00 -5.76 6.49
N GLN A 43 -11.42 -5.19 7.61
CA GLN A 43 -11.64 -5.94 8.86
C GLN A 43 -12.75 -6.97 8.72
N GLU A 44 -13.91 -6.58 8.19
CA GLU A 44 -15.04 -7.50 8.02
C GLU A 44 -14.68 -8.65 7.10
N LYS A 45 -13.93 -8.37 6.01
CA LYS A 45 -13.52 -9.42 5.07
C LYS A 45 -12.58 -10.44 5.70
N ILE A 46 -11.64 -9.99 6.53
CA ILE A 46 -10.74 -10.90 7.26
C ILE A 46 -11.51 -11.74 8.29
N LEU A 47 -12.43 -11.13 9.03
CA LEU A 47 -13.20 -11.81 10.07
C LEU A 47 -14.29 -12.74 9.52
N ALA A 48 -14.73 -12.55 8.30
CA ALA A 48 -15.76 -13.39 7.67
C ALA A 48 -15.25 -14.78 7.26
N GLU A 49 -13.94 -14.96 7.13
CA GLU A 49 -13.35 -16.25 6.75
C GLU A 49 -13.39 -17.23 7.92
N LYS A 50 -13.92 -18.43 7.68
CA LYS A 50 -14.01 -19.48 8.70
C LYS A 50 -12.70 -20.19 9.02
N GLY A 51 -11.62 -19.87 8.32
CA GLY A 51 -10.32 -20.49 8.45
C GLY A 51 -9.21 -19.45 8.37
N LEU A 52 -8.15 -19.76 7.62
CA LEU A 52 -7.04 -18.86 7.41
C LEU A 52 -7.40 -17.78 6.38
N SER A 53 -7.39 -16.53 6.81
CA SER A 53 -7.52 -15.39 5.91
C SER A 53 -6.19 -15.06 5.27
N VAL A 54 -6.16 -14.96 3.95
CA VAL A 54 -4.94 -14.63 3.19
C VAL A 54 -4.99 -13.18 2.73
N ILE A 55 -3.95 -12.41 3.10
CA ILE A 55 -3.65 -11.10 2.52
C ILE A 55 -2.54 -11.33 1.50
N ALA A 56 -2.87 -11.27 0.22
CA ALA A 56 -1.91 -11.49 -0.87
C ALA A 56 -1.19 -10.18 -1.22
N GLU A 57 0.14 -10.21 -1.31
CA GLU A 57 0.96 -9.01 -1.48
C GLU A 57 1.52 -8.89 -2.90
N ILE A 58 1.41 -7.69 -3.47
CA ILE A 58 2.02 -7.29 -4.73
C ILE A 58 3.26 -6.47 -4.44
N LYS A 59 4.43 -7.03 -4.78
CA LYS A 59 5.74 -6.44 -4.52
C LYS A 59 6.71 -6.75 -5.64
N ARG A 60 7.34 -5.72 -6.23
CA ARG A 60 8.27 -5.85 -7.36
C ARG A 60 9.68 -6.16 -6.93
N ARG A 61 10.14 -5.54 -5.85
CA ARG A 61 11.49 -5.72 -5.27
C ARG A 61 11.48 -5.51 -3.76
N SER A 62 12.58 -5.86 -3.12
CA SER A 62 12.80 -5.54 -1.70
C SER A 62 14.26 -5.19 -1.43
N PRO A 63 14.57 -4.40 -0.39
CA PRO A 63 15.94 -4.06 -0.03
C PRO A 63 16.83 -5.27 0.24
N SER A 64 16.27 -6.35 0.80
CA SER A 64 17.00 -7.56 1.17
C SER A 64 17.24 -8.56 0.04
N LYS A 65 16.36 -8.58 -0.98
CA LYS A 65 16.39 -9.57 -2.08
C LYS A 65 16.58 -8.96 -3.47
N GLY A 66 16.61 -7.61 -3.56
CA GLY A 66 16.67 -6.93 -4.84
C GLY A 66 15.40 -7.08 -5.66
N GLU A 67 15.54 -7.17 -6.98
CA GLU A 67 14.41 -7.32 -7.89
C GLU A 67 13.82 -8.73 -7.80
N LEU A 68 12.50 -8.81 -7.59
CA LEU A 68 11.76 -10.06 -7.53
C LEU A 68 11.11 -10.39 -8.89
N LYS A 69 10.46 -9.40 -9.51
CA LYS A 69 9.84 -9.50 -10.83
C LYS A 69 9.62 -8.11 -11.43
N GLY A 70 10.56 -7.61 -12.24
CA GLY A 70 10.51 -6.26 -12.82
C GLY A 70 9.30 -6.00 -13.71
N ASN A 71 8.95 -6.97 -14.55
CA ASN A 71 7.80 -6.89 -15.48
C ASN A 71 6.48 -7.40 -14.89
N LEU A 72 6.27 -7.22 -13.59
CA LEU A 72 5.05 -7.66 -12.92
C LEU A 72 3.89 -6.74 -13.32
N ASP A 73 2.81 -7.32 -13.86
CA ASP A 73 1.52 -6.66 -14.01
C ASP A 73 0.75 -6.76 -12.70
N ALA A 74 0.60 -5.62 -12.01
CA ALA A 74 -0.06 -5.56 -10.71
C ALA A 74 -1.55 -5.89 -10.79
N VAL A 75 -2.21 -5.51 -11.89
CA VAL A 75 -3.64 -5.76 -12.12
C VAL A 75 -3.89 -7.25 -12.36
N GLU A 76 -3.13 -7.85 -13.27
CA GLU A 76 -3.24 -9.28 -13.57
C GLU A 76 -3.02 -10.13 -12.32
N LEU A 77 -1.98 -9.80 -11.54
CA LEU A 77 -1.66 -10.50 -10.31
C LEU A 77 -2.75 -10.34 -9.23
N ALA A 78 -3.28 -9.11 -9.06
CA ALA A 78 -4.37 -8.85 -8.12
C ALA A 78 -5.63 -9.66 -8.45
N GLN A 79 -5.99 -9.71 -9.73
CA GLN A 79 -7.11 -10.51 -10.21
C GLN A 79 -6.89 -12.01 -10.02
N ALA A 80 -5.67 -12.49 -10.20
CA ALA A 80 -5.30 -13.88 -9.93
C ALA A 80 -5.45 -14.21 -8.44
N TYR A 81 -4.99 -13.32 -7.55
CA TYR A 81 -5.16 -13.47 -6.11
C TYR A 81 -6.64 -13.48 -5.69
N GLU A 82 -7.45 -12.59 -6.24
CA GLU A 82 -8.90 -12.56 -5.97
C GLU A 82 -9.57 -13.88 -6.44
N ARG A 83 -9.27 -14.35 -7.65
CA ARG A 83 -9.79 -15.64 -8.16
C ARG A 83 -9.34 -16.83 -7.30
N ALA A 84 -8.15 -16.76 -6.73
CA ALA A 84 -7.62 -17.79 -5.83
C ALA A 84 -8.20 -17.73 -4.40
N GLY A 85 -9.08 -16.77 -4.11
CA GLY A 85 -9.76 -16.66 -2.82
C GLY A 85 -9.00 -15.84 -1.78
N ALA A 86 -8.07 -14.96 -2.16
CA ALA A 86 -7.46 -14.02 -1.21
C ALA A 86 -8.54 -13.14 -0.57
N ALA A 87 -8.51 -13.03 0.76
CA ALA A 87 -9.45 -12.17 1.49
C ALA A 87 -9.20 -10.69 1.21
N CYS A 88 -7.93 -10.31 1.09
CA CYS A 88 -7.49 -8.94 0.84
C CYS A 88 -6.23 -8.94 -0.03
N VAL A 89 -5.92 -7.79 -0.64
CA VAL A 89 -4.69 -7.57 -1.39
C VAL A 89 -3.89 -6.42 -0.76
N SER A 90 -2.58 -6.61 -0.62
CA SER A 90 -1.64 -5.58 -0.18
C SER A 90 -0.81 -5.10 -1.37
N VAL A 91 -0.77 -3.79 -1.61
CA VAL A 91 -0.04 -3.21 -2.75
C VAL A 91 1.04 -2.26 -2.24
N LEU A 92 2.31 -2.59 -2.51
CA LEU A 92 3.44 -1.72 -2.19
C LEU A 92 3.35 -0.44 -3.03
N THR A 93 3.47 0.73 -2.37
CA THR A 93 3.46 2.04 -3.04
C THR A 93 4.78 2.81 -2.90
N ASP A 94 5.71 2.33 -2.07
CA ASP A 94 7.07 2.86 -2.01
C ASP A 94 7.82 2.54 -3.30
N TYR A 95 8.17 3.59 -4.06
CA TYR A 95 8.90 3.45 -5.31
C TYR A 95 10.38 3.16 -5.07
N LYS A 96 11.02 3.93 -4.19
CA LYS A 96 12.47 3.91 -4.01
C LYS A 96 12.99 2.55 -3.56
N HIS A 97 12.34 1.92 -2.59
CA HIS A 97 12.84 0.70 -1.95
C HIS A 97 12.14 -0.56 -2.46
N PHE A 98 10.86 -0.45 -2.87
CA PHE A 98 10.04 -1.60 -3.24
C PHE A 98 9.55 -1.59 -4.69
N GLY A 99 9.84 -0.53 -5.45
CA GLY A 99 9.45 -0.41 -6.86
C GLY A 99 7.94 -0.28 -7.09
N GLY A 100 7.18 0.03 -6.03
CA GLY A 100 5.74 0.23 -6.10
C GLY A 100 5.35 1.62 -6.57
N SER A 101 4.04 1.85 -6.76
CA SER A 101 3.52 3.15 -7.14
C SER A 101 2.08 3.36 -6.66
N LYS A 102 1.67 4.63 -6.53
CA LYS A 102 0.26 4.98 -6.31
C LYS A 102 -0.62 4.58 -7.50
N GLU A 103 -0.05 4.57 -8.69
CA GLU A 103 -0.73 4.15 -9.91
C GLU A 103 -1.09 2.66 -9.88
N ASP A 104 -0.16 1.79 -9.46
CA ASP A 104 -0.44 0.38 -9.22
C ASP A 104 -1.61 0.21 -8.25
N LEU A 105 -1.60 0.94 -7.12
CA LEU A 105 -2.68 0.90 -6.12
C LEU A 105 -4.04 1.26 -6.74
N LEU A 106 -4.12 2.35 -7.50
CA LEU A 106 -5.35 2.83 -8.13
C LEU A 106 -5.86 1.85 -9.20
N ASN A 107 -4.95 1.31 -10.02
CA ASN A 107 -5.30 0.36 -11.09
C ASN A 107 -5.79 -0.96 -10.48
N VAL A 108 -5.13 -1.46 -9.45
CA VAL A 108 -5.57 -2.63 -8.69
C VAL A 108 -6.94 -2.38 -8.07
N ARG A 109 -7.16 -1.21 -7.41
CA ARG A 109 -8.47 -0.87 -6.81
C ARG A 109 -9.62 -0.94 -7.81
N ARG A 110 -9.39 -0.51 -9.06
CA ARG A 110 -10.39 -0.53 -10.12
C ARG A 110 -10.65 -1.93 -10.70
N SER A 111 -9.73 -2.86 -10.49
CA SER A 111 -9.73 -4.18 -11.14
C SER A 111 -10.25 -5.32 -10.26
N VAL A 112 -10.31 -5.16 -8.94
CA VAL A 112 -10.74 -6.18 -7.97
C VAL A 112 -11.79 -5.64 -7.01
N LYS A 113 -12.57 -6.56 -6.40
CA LYS A 113 -13.62 -6.23 -5.44
C LYS A 113 -13.16 -6.39 -3.98
N VAL A 114 -12.13 -7.18 -3.74
CA VAL A 114 -11.58 -7.39 -2.39
C VAL A 114 -10.98 -6.11 -1.81
N PRO A 115 -10.95 -5.95 -0.48
CA PRO A 115 -10.30 -4.82 0.16
C PRO A 115 -8.82 -4.75 -0.17
N ILE A 116 -8.27 -3.53 -0.22
CA ILE A 116 -6.87 -3.29 -0.54
C ILE A 116 -6.21 -2.52 0.59
N LEU A 117 -5.02 -2.97 0.99
CA LEU A 117 -4.11 -2.26 1.87
C LEU A 117 -3.10 -1.47 1.02
N ARG A 118 -3.02 -0.16 1.20
CA ARG A 118 -1.86 0.61 0.75
C ARG A 118 -0.68 0.26 1.65
N LYS A 119 0.29 -0.46 1.11
CA LYS A 119 1.49 -0.89 1.82
C LYS A 119 2.60 0.13 1.62
N ASP A 120 2.81 0.98 2.63
CA ASP A 120 3.82 2.04 2.62
C ASP A 120 4.27 2.37 4.04
N PHE A 121 5.29 3.22 4.20
CA PHE A 121 5.73 3.74 5.49
C PHE A 121 4.98 5.03 5.81
N THR A 122 4.03 4.93 6.73
CA THR A 122 3.23 6.06 7.20
C THR A 122 4.00 6.80 8.28
N VAL A 123 4.51 7.98 7.98
CA VAL A 123 5.31 8.81 8.88
C VAL A 123 4.69 10.19 9.12
N ASP A 124 3.65 10.55 8.36
CA ASP A 124 2.93 11.83 8.43
C ASP A 124 1.43 11.61 8.24
N LEU A 125 0.61 12.53 8.76
CA LEU A 125 -0.85 12.45 8.61
C LEU A 125 -1.31 12.56 7.14
N ARG A 126 -0.52 13.24 6.29
CA ARG A 126 -0.78 13.31 4.85
C ARG A 126 -0.73 11.94 4.18
N ASP A 127 0.11 11.02 4.70
CA ASP A 127 0.17 9.64 4.19
C ASP A 127 -1.15 8.89 4.44
N ILE A 128 -1.83 9.18 5.56
CA ILE A 128 -3.15 8.61 5.86
C ILE A 128 -4.20 9.19 4.92
N CYS A 129 -4.14 10.51 4.66
CA CYS A 129 -5.03 11.15 3.70
C CYS A 129 -4.87 10.56 2.29
N ASP A 130 -3.64 10.29 1.88
CA ASP A 130 -3.34 9.66 0.59
C ASP A 130 -3.88 8.23 0.48
N ALA A 131 -3.98 7.51 1.61
CA ALA A 131 -4.47 6.13 1.64
C ALA A 131 -5.98 6.02 1.51
#